data_23f03f8fd84ccea0dd44a5af2674410e
#
_entry.id   23f03f8fd84ccea0dd44a5af2674410e
#
_cell.length_a   1.000
_cell.length_b   1.000
_cell.length_c   1.000
_cell.angle_alpha   90.00
_cell.angle_beta   90.00
_cell.angle_gamma   90.00
#
_symmetry.space_group_name_H-M   'P 1'
#
loop_
_entity.id
_entity.type
_entity.pdbx_description
1 polymer ?
#
loop_
_entity_poly.entity_id
_entity_poly.type
_entity_poly.pdbx_seq_one_letter_code
_entity_poly.pdbx_strand_id
1 'polypeptide(L)'
;MDQREAETLQYYLKEYGQQAEVFANQLELMENGRMEALAAIEALQSLVEGGDGTVLLQIGGGASLRAKIVEPDKVLLNIGSDVIVEKPNAAAVEYLKDRITELEASQKKVAEALDKLRNQMNEIAKRLEQGYAQAQAAAGGSHAGHAHAHGEDEDEE
;
A
#
# COMPACT_ATOMS: atom_id res chain seq x y z
N MET A 1 -5.93 -1.56 32.17
CA MET A 1 -6.21 -0.54 31.12
C MET A 1 -7.55 0.09 31.43
N ASP A 2 -7.62 1.42 31.54
CA ASP A 2 -8.90 2.10 31.75
C ASP A 2 -9.64 2.27 30.39
N GLN A 3 -10.95 2.61 30.50
CA GLN A 3 -11.80 2.74 29.30
C GLN A 3 -11.33 3.87 28.37
N ARG A 4 -10.84 4.98 28.92
CA ARG A 4 -10.35 6.13 28.13
C ARG A 4 -9.08 5.76 27.35
N GLU A 5 -8.20 5.00 27.99
CA GLU A 5 -6.99 4.50 27.33
C GLU A 5 -7.34 3.56 26.17
N ALA A 6 -8.31 2.65 26.36
CA ALA A 6 -8.78 1.75 25.32
C ALA A 6 -9.40 2.52 24.13
N GLU A 7 -10.25 3.51 24.39
CA GLU A 7 -10.86 4.36 23.36
C GLU A 7 -9.80 5.13 22.58
N THR A 8 -8.79 5.67 23.27
CA THR A 8 -7.68 6.38 22.64
C THR A 8 -6.86 5.48 21.71
N LEU A 9 -6.54 4.26 22.17
CA LEU A 9 -5.80 3.28 21.37
C LEU A 9 -6.59 2.82 20.16
N GLN A 10 -7.91 2.62 20.30
CA GLN A 10 -8.78 2.29 19.17
C GLN A 10 -8.84 3.43 18.13
N TYR A 11 -8.89 4.68 18.60
CA TYR A 11 -8.83 5.84 17.73
C TYR A 11 -7.53 5.86 16.91
N TYR A 12 -6.37 5.71 17.55
CA TYR A 12 -5.08 5.65 16.85
C TYR A 12 -5.01 4.47 15.87
N LEU A 13 -5.53 3.30 16.24
CA LEU A 13 -5.54 2.14 15.37
C LEU A 13 -6.34 2.42 14.08
N LYS A 14 -7.47 3.11 14.20
CA LYS A 14 -8.30 3.51 13.08
C LYS A 14 -7.58 4.53 12.17
N GLU A 15 -7.00 5.58 12.78
CA GLU A 15 -6.27 6.62 12.04
C GLU A 15 -5.06 6.05 11.29
N TYR A 16 -4.29 5.21 11.95
CA TYR A 16 -3.14 4.55 11.33
C TYR A 16 -3.56 3.57 10.24
N GLY A 17 -4.70 2.90 10.40
CA GLY A 17 -5.28 2.04 9.36
C GLY A 17 -5.61 2.83 8.09
N GLN A 18 -6.23 3.99 8.21
CA GLN A 18 -6.52 4.87 7.08
C GLN A 18 -5.24 5.39 6.40
N GLN A 19 -4.25 5.78 7.19
CA GLN A 19 -2.96 6.22 6.66
C GLN A 19 -2.20 5.09 5.96
N ALA A 20 -2.26 3.86 6.48
CA ALA A 20 -1.67 2.69 5.86
C ALA A 20 -2.31 2.38 4.49
N GLU A 21 -3.62 2.55 4.36
CA GLU A 21 -4.33 2.41 3.10
C GLU A 21 -3.88 3.45 2.06
N VAL A 22 -3.70 4.71 2.48
CA VAL A 22 -3.16 5.77 1.62
C VAL A 22 -1.77 5.41 1.11
N PHE A 23 -0.87 4.94 1.97
CA PHE A 23 0.47 4.52 1.57
C PHE A 23 0.46 3.31 0.63
N ALA A 24 -0.42 2.32 0.89
CA ALA A 24 -0.58 1.17 0.00
C ALA A 24 -1.04 1.60 -1.40
N ASN A 25 -2.02 2.50 -1.49
CA ASN A 25 -2.48 3.04 -2.77
C ASN A 25 -1.39 3.84 -3.50
N GLN A 26 -0.58 4.61 -2.78
CA GLN A 26 0.57 5.31 -3.36
C GLN A 26 1.60 4.35 -3.94
N LEU A 27 1.90 3.25 -3.24
CA LEU A 27 2.81 2.21 -3.74
C LEU A 27 2.29 1.58 -5.04
N GLU A 28 0.99 1.30 -5.11
CA GLU A 28 0.37 0.75 -6.31
C GLU A 28 0.47 1.72 -7.50
N LEU A 29 0.17 3.00 -7.29
CA LEU A 29 0.29 4.03 -8.33
C LEU A 29 1.73 4.18 -8.82
N MET A 30 2.71 4.15 -7.92
CA MET A 30 4.13 4.21 -8.29
C MET A 30 4.56 2.97 -9.08
N GLU A 31 4.09 1.78 -8.70
CA GLU A 31 4.39 0.54 -9.41
C GLU A 31 3.78 0.54 -10.82
N ASN A 32 2.55 1.00 -10.97
CA ASN A 32 1.93 1.17 -12.29
C ASN A 32 2.73 2.12 -13.17
N GLY A 33 3.14 3.26 -12.63
CA GLY A 33 3.99 4.22 -13.35
C GLY A 33 5.36 3.64 -13.75
N ARG A 34 5.96 2.81 -12.88
CA ARG A 34 7.20 2.10 -13.19
C ARG A 34 7.02 1.10 -14.32
N MET A 35 5.95 0.31 -14.28
CA MET A 35 5.65 -0.67 -15.32
C MET A 35 5.35 -0.02 -16.67
N GLU A 36 4.61 1.09 -16.68
CA GLU A 36 4.35 1.89 -17.89
C GLU A 36 5.65 2.43 -18.49
N ALA A 37 6.55 2.96 -17.67
CA ALA A 37 7.84 3.45 -18.13
C ALA A 37 8.72 2.34 -18.72
N LEU A 38 8.75 1.15 -18.10
CA LEU A 38 9.45 -0.02 -18.64
C LEU A 38 8.90 -0.45 -20.00
N ALA A 39 7.57 -0.52 -20.14
CA ALA A 39 6.91 -0.87 -21.39
C ALA A 39 7.21 0.18 -22.48
N ALA A 40 7.25 1.46 -22.13
CA ALA A 40 7.61 2.53 -23.05
C ALA A 40 9.08 2.43 -23.52
N ILE A 41 10.01 2.12 -22.62
CA ILE A 41 11.44 1.89 -22.97
C ILE A 41 11.55 0.74 -23.96
N GLU A 42 10.90 -0.40 -23.67
CA GLU A 42 10.92 -1.57 -24.53
C GLU A 42 10.37 -1.25 -25.93
N ALA A 43 9.24 -0.54 -26.00
CA ALA A 43 8.66 -0.11 -27.26
C ALA A 43 9.58 0.82 -28.05
N LEU A 44 10.21 1.81 -27.39
CA LEU A 44 11.13 2.74 -28.02
C LEU A 44 12.40 2.05 -28.54
N GLN A 45 12.94 1.12 -27.78
CA GLN A 45 14.10 0.33 -28.18
C GLN A 45 13.79 -0.57 -29.38
N SER A 46 12.62 -1.20 -29.39
CA SER A 46 12.17 -2.04 -30.50
C SER A 46 12.05 -1.28 -31.82
N LEU A 47 11.71 0.01 -31.77
CA LEU A 47 11.60 0.85 -32.97
C LEU A 47 12.96 1.12 -33.64
N VAL A 48 14.06 1.11 -32.87
CA VAL A 48 15.42 1.39 -33.36
C VAL A 48 16.21 0.15 -33.73
N GLU A 49 15.91 -1.01 -33.09
CA GLU A 49 16.68 -2.25 -33.22
C GLU A 49 16.43 -3.04 -34.51
N GLY A 50 15.49 -2.64 -35.32
CA GLY A 50 15.25 -3.22 -36.63
C GLY A 50 13.79 -3.55 -36.88
N GLY A 51 13.34 -3.09 -38.00
CA GLY A 51 11.98 -3.25 -38.48
C GLY A 51 11.65 -2.12 -39.44
N ASP A 52 10.53 -2.23 -40.09
CA ASP A 52 10.02 -1.23 -41.04
C ASP A 52 9.27 -0.08 -40.34
N GLY A 53 9.30 -0.02 -38.99
CA GLY A 53 8.56 0.95 -38.18
C GLY A 53 7.07 0.64 -38.04
N THR A 54 6.63 -0.55 -38.41
CA THR A 54 5.24 -1.00 -38.23
C THR A 54 5.00 -1.42 -36.81
N VAL A 55 3.99 -0.85 -36.17
CA VAL A 55 3.55 -1.16 -34.81
C VAL A 55 2.08 -1.54 -34.79
N LEU A 56 1.65 -2.26 -33.76
CA LEU A 56 0.25 -2.55 -33.50
C LEU A 56 -0.30 -1.47 -32.53
N LEU A 57 -1.14 -0.60 -33.05
CA LEU A 57 -1.79 0.46 -32.29
C LEU A 57 -3.12 -0.03 -31.74
N GLN A 58 -3.25 -0.11 -30.41
CA GLN A 58 -4.51 -0.42 -29.75
C GLN A 58 -5.42 0.82 -29.74
N ILE A 59 -6.64 0.68 -30.27
CA ILE A 59 -7.61 1.77 -30.35
C ILE A 59 -8.77 1.62 -29.36
N GLY A 60 -8.79 0.54 -28.57
CA GLY A 60 -9.82 0.24 -27.59
C GLY A 60 -10.80 -0.83 -28.06
N GLY A 61 -11.66 -1.33 -27.14
CA GLY A 61 -12.64 -2.38 -27.43
C GLY A 61 -12.05 -3.71 -27.93
N GLY A 62 -10.76 -3.98 -27.66
CA GLY A 62 -10.05 -5.14 -28.19
C GLY A 62 -9.59 -4.99 -29.66
N ALA A 63 -9.85 -3.84 -30.30
CA ALA A 63 -9.44 -3.58 -31.67
C ALA A 63 -8.05 -2.96 -31.73
N SER A 64 -7.28 -3.37 -32.74
CA SER A 64 -5.93 -2.87 -33.01
C SER A 64 -5.75 -2.61 -34.51
N LEU A 65 -4.94 -1.61 -34.81
CA LEU A 65 -4.55 -1.27 -36.16
C LEU A 65 -3.05 -1.42 -36.37
N ARG A 66 -2.66 -1.80 -37.58
CA ARG A 66 -1.25 -1.67 -37.96
C ARG A 66 -0.99 -0.21 -38.35
N ALA A 67 -0.01 0.39 -37.68
CA ALA A 67 0.40 1.76 -37.95
C ALA A 67 1.88 1.82 -38.22
N LYS A 68 2.31 2.74 -39.07
CA LYS A 68 3.72 2.98 -39.34
C LYS A 68 4.17 4.25 -38.65
N ILE A 69 5.22 4.15 -37.87
CA ILE A 69 5.84 5.32 -37.22
C ILE A 69 6.69 6.05 -38.26
N VAL A 70 6.34 7.30 -38.54
CA VAL A 70 6.98 8.10 -39.61
C VAL A 70 8.36 8.61 -39.16
N GLU A 71 8.48 9.00 -37.92
CA GLU A 71 9.72 9.57 -37.33
C GLU A 71 10.06 8.84 -36.02
N PRO A 72 10.65 7.63 -36.08
CA PRO A 72 10.91 6.81 -34.89
C PRO A 72 11.96 7.40 -33.93
N ASP A 73 12.75 8.37 -34.39
CA ASP A 73 13.73 9.07 -33.55
C ASP A 73 13.18 10.34 -32.88
N LYS A 74 11.93 10.69 -33.14
CA LYS A 74 11.28 11.84 -32.49
C LYS A 74 10.23 11.35 -31.50
N VAL A 75 10.51 11.52 -30.21
CA VAL A 75 9.64 11.09 -29.11
C VAL A 75 9.09 12.31 -28.37
N LEU A 76 7.78 12.36 -28.24
CA LEU A 76 7.09 13.35 -27.43
C LEU A 76 6.95 12.87 -26.00
N LEU A 77 7.53 13.57 -25.05
CA LEU A 77 7.47 13.26 -23.62
C LEU A 77 6.67 14.31 -22.86
N ASN A 78 5.71 13.87 -22.09
CA ASN A 78 5.08 14.71 -21.08
C ASN A 78 5.97 14.73 -19.83
N ILE A 79 6.53 15.87 -19.51
CA ILE A 79 7.46 16.06 -18.38
C ILE A 79 6.77 16.59 -17.12
N GLY A 80 5.44 16.71 -17.14
CA GLY A 80 4.62 17.23 -16.03
C GLY A 80 3.96 18.56 -16.40
N SER A 81 2.89 18.90 -15.68
CA SER A 81 2.12 20.14 -15.87
C SER A 81 1.67 20.40 -17.32
N ASP A 82 1.32 19.35 -18.05
CA ASP A 82 0.93 19.37 -19.46
C ASP A 82 2.03 19.92 -20.42
N VAL A 83 3.29 19.95 -19.96
CA VAL A 83 4.42 20.34 -20.80
C VAL A 83 4.92 19.14 -21.58
N ILE A 84 4.85 19.23 -22.90
CA ILE A 84 5.35 18.20 -23.82
C ILE A 84 6.65 18.69 -24.45
N VAL A 85 7.68 17.86 -24.41
CA VAL A 85 8.96 18.11 -25.07
C VAL A 85 9.26 17.02 -26.10
N GLU A 86 9.88 17.40 -27.20
CA GLU A 86 10.38 16.45 -28.19
C GLU A 86 11.85 16.12 -27.89
N LYS A 87 12.15 14.82 -27.86
CA LYS A 87 13.51 14.31 -27.64
C LYS A 87 13.85 13.23 -28.66
N PRO A 88 15.14 13.05 -29.00
CA PRO A 88 15.59 11.86 -29.71
C PRO A 88 15.24 10.58 -28.93
N ASN A 89 15.03 9.46 -29.62
CA ASN A 89 14.65 8.17 -29.01
C ASN A 89 15.58 7.77 -27.86
N ALA A 90 16.90 7.81 -28.07
CA ALA A 90 17.88 7.45 -27.03
C ALA A 90 17.77 8.37 -25.79
N ALA A 91 17.56 9.67 -25.97
CA ALA A 91 17.37 10.60 -24.86
C ALA A 91 16.04 10.38 -24.13
N ALA A 92 15.00 9.99 -24.85
CA ALA A 92 13.72 9.61 -24.25
C ALA A 92 13.84 8.35 -23.39
N VAL A 93 14.58 7.35 -23.85
CA VAL A 93 14.86 6.12 -23.07
C VAL A 93 15.60 6.46 -21.78
N GLU A 94 16.64 7.29 -21.84
CA GLU A 94 17.38 7.71 -20.64
C GLU A 94 16.50 8.50 -19.66
N TYR A 95 15.66 9.40 -20.17
CA TYR A 95 14.68 10.10 -19.32
C TYR A 95 13.74 9.13 -18.59
N LEU A 96 13.24 8.12 -19.28
CA LEU A 96 12.36 7.11 -18.67
C LEU A 96 13.09 6.22 -17.64
N LYS A 97 14.35 5.88 -17.89
CA LYS A 97 15.20 5.18 -16.92
C LYS A 97 15.42 6.00 -15.65
N ASP A 98 15.70 7.29 -15.79
CA ASP A 98 15.86 8.19 -14.65
C ASP A 98 14.55 8.28 -13.85
N ARG A 99 13.41 8.35 -14.54
CA ARG A 99 12.10 8.35 -13.88
C ARG A 99 11.81 7.04 -13.13
N ILE A 100 12.21 5.90 -13.67
CA ILE A 100 12.09 4.61 -12.95
C ILE A 100 12.94 4.65 -11.68
N THR A 101 14.17 5.14 -11.75
CA THR A 101 15.05 5.27 -10.58
C THR A 101 14.44 6.17 -9.50
N GLU A 102 13.83 7.29 -9.89
CA GLU A 102 13.12 8.19 -8.97
C GLU A 102 11.90 7.52 -8.33
N LEU A 103 11.11 6.78 -9.13
CA LEU A 103 9.94 6.03 -8.62
C LEU A 103 10.37 4.94 -7.64
N GLU A 104 11.41 4.17 -7.94
CA GLU A 104 11.94 3.14 -7.04
C GLU A 104 12.45 3.71 -5.71
N ALA A 105 13.15 4.85 -5.75
CA ALA A 105 13.58 5.54 -4.55
C ALA A 105 12.40 6.03 -3.71
N SER A 106 11.34 6.53 -4.35
CA SER A 106 10.12 6.98 -3.68
C SER A 106 9.33 5.79 -3.11
N GLN A 107 9.21 4.70 -3.86
CA GLN A 107 8.58 3.45 -3.40
C GLN A 107 9.25 2.92 -2.12
N LYS A 108 10.58 2.92 -2.09
CA LYS A 108 11.33 2.48 -0.92
C LYS A 108 10.99 3.30 0.32
N LYS A 109 10.93 4.62 0.21
CA LYS A 109 10.57 5.52 1.32
C LYS A 109 9.15 5.28 1.82
N VAL A 110 8.20 5.14 0.91
CA VAL A 110 6.79 4.88 1.28
C VAL A 110 6.62 3.49 1.89
N ALA A 111 7.31 2.47 1.36
CA ALA A 111 7.29 1.12 1.92
C ALA A 111 7.86 1.09 3.35
N GLU A 112 8.97 1.76 3.60
CA GLU A 112 9.56 1.89 4.95
C GLU A 112 8.59 2.61 5.92
N ALA A 113 7.92 3.66 5.46
CA ALA A 113 6.91 4.37 6.26
C ALA A 113 5.70 3.48 6.56
N LEU A 114 5.23 2.70 5.58
CA LEU A 114 4.13 1.76 5.75
C LEU A 114 4.49 0.64 6.74
N ASP A 115 5.69 0.07 6.65
CA ASP A 115 6.14 -0.98 7.57
C ASP A 115 6.24 -0.46 9.01
N LYS A 116 6.76 0.76 9.19
CA LYS A 116 6.80 1.42 10.50
C LYS A 116 5.39 1.62 11.07
N LEU A 117 4.46 2.06 10.24
CA LEU A 117 3.08 2.27 10.64
C LEU A 117 2.38 0.95 11.03
N ARG A 118 2.60 -0.11 10.25
CA ARG A 118 2.08 -1.47 10.55
C ARG A 118 2.62 -2.00 11.86
N ASN A 119 3.90 -1.78 12.16
CA ASN A 119 4.49 -2.18 13.44
C ASN A 119 3.84 -1.44 14.61
N GLN A 120 3.61 -0.14 14.48
CA GLN A 120 2.88 0.65 15.49
C GLN A 120 1.46 0.14 15.70
N MET A 121 0.74 -0.17 14.62
CA MET A 121 -0.60 -0.76 14.70
C MET A 121 -0.60 -2.11 15.42
N ASN A 122 0.37 -2.97 15.13
CA ASN A 122 0.52 -4.26 15.78
C ASN A 122 0.79 -4.12 17.29
N GLU A 123 1.60 -3.15 17.69
CA GLU A 123 1.86 -2.86 19.11
C GLU A 123 0.60 -2.37 19.83
N ILE A 124 -0.16 -1.48 19.19
CA ILE A 124 -1.43 -1.00 19.73
C ILE A 124 -2.45 -2.15 19.86
N ALA A 125 -2.57 -2.99 18.83
CA ALA A 125 -3.47 -4.14 18.85
C ALA A 125 -3.14 -5.12 19.99
N LYS A 126 -1.86 -5.45 20.17
CA LYS A 126 -1.41 -6.30 21.30
C LYS A 126 -1.73 -5.69 22.66
N ARG A 127 -1.53 -4.38 22.80
CA ARG A 127 -1.82 -3.67 24.05
C ARG A 127 -3.31 -3.67 24.37
N LEU A 128 -4.16 -3.50 23.37
CA LEU A 128 -5.61 -3.63 23.51
C LEU A 128 -6.03 -5.03 23.91
N GLU A 129 -5.52 -6.06 23.24
CA GLU A 129 -5.79 -7.47 23.55
C GLU A 129 -5.41 -7.81 24.99
N GLN A 130 -4.20 -7.45 25.42
CA GLN A 130 -3.75 -7.66 26.80
C GLN A 130 -4.61 -6.93 27.81
N GLY A 131 -5.01 -5.70 27.52
CA GLY A 131 -5.87 -4.90 28.38
C GLY A 131 -7.27 -5.53 28.56
N TYR A 132 -7.86 -6.04 27.50
CA TYR A 132 -9.15 -6.75 27.57
C TYR A 132 -9.04 -8.08 28.30
N ALA A 133 -7.98 -8.85 28.09
CA ALA A 133 -7.75 -10.10 28.79
C ALA A 133 -7.61 -9.89 30.31
N GLN A 134 -6.88 -8.86 30.73
CA GLN A 134 -6.74 -8.49 32.14
C GLN A 134 -8.07 -8.04 32.76
N ALA A 135 -8.88 -7.28 32.03
CA ALA A 135 -10.19 -6.85 32.51
C ALA A 135 -11.17 -8.02 32.69
N GLN A 136 -11.14 -9.00 31.79
CA GLN A 136 -11.95 -10.22 31.90
C GLN A 136 -11.49 -11.10 33.08
N ALA A 137 -10.19 -11.26 33.29
CA ALA A 137 -9.65 -12.02 34.42
C ALA A 137 -10.02 -11.38 35.77
N ALA A 138 -10.01 -10.04 35.86
CA ALA A 138 -10.44 -9.32 37.06
C ALA A 138 -11.95 -9.45 37.33
N ALA A 139 -12.77 -9.46 36.28
CA ALA A 139 -14.23 -9.66 36.42
C ALA A 139 -14.62 -11.10 36.79
N GLY A 140 -13.88 -12.11 36.31
CA GLY A 140 -14.11 -13.51 36.60
C GLY A 140 -13.69 -13.94 38.02
N GLY A 141 -12.83 -13.21 38.70
CA GLY A 141 -12.34 -13.50 40.05
C GLY A 141 -13.29 -13.12 41.19
N SER A 142 -14.38 -12.41 40.94
CA SER A 142 -15.30 -11.96 41.99
C SER A 142 -16.48 -12.88 42.26
N HIS A 143 -16.59 -14.05 41.65
CA HIS A 143 -17.68 -15.02 41.88
C HIS A 143 -17.28 -16.27 42.66
N ALA A 144 -16.09 -16.38 43.23
CA ALA A 144 -15.68 -17.54 44.03
C ALA A 144 -15.61 -17.17 45.53
N GLY A 145 -16.76 -16.79 46.13
CA GLY A 145 -16.75 -16.41 47.54
C GLY A 145 -18.14 -16.35 48.21
N HIS A 146 -19.05 -17.27 47.93
CA HIS A 146 -20.17 -17.55 48.81
C HIS A 146 -20.43 -19.06 48.88
N ALA A 147 -19.61 -19.72 49.69
CA ALA A 147 -19.98 -21.02 50.27
C ALA A 147 -20.93 -20.75 51.44
N HIS A 148 -22.20 -21.05 51.27
CA HIS A 148 -23.13 -21.16 52.36
C HIS A 148 -22.78 -22.38 53.19
N ALA A 149 -22.28 -22.15 54.40
CA ALA A 149 -22.26 -23.13 55.46
C ALA A 149 -23.69 -23.28 55.96
N HIS A 150 -24.35 -24.40 55.66
CA HIS A 150 -25.52 -24.87 56.37
C HIS A 150 -25.01 -25.65 57.60
N GLY A 151 -25.24 -25.07 58.78
CA GLY A 151 -25.13 -25.79 60.07
C GLY A 151 -26.32 -26.71 60.22
N GLU A 152 -26.03 -27.97 60.46
CA GLU A 152 -26.91 -28.92 61.01
C GLU A 152 -27.06 -28.62 62.48
N ASP A 153 -28.30 -28.42 63.00
CA ASP A 153 -28.65 -28.59 64.38
C ASP A 153 -29.62 -29.78 64.47
N GLU A 154 -29.09 -30.81 65.02
CA GLU A 154 -29.90 -31.93 65.65
C GLU A 154 -30.50 -31.36 66.94
N ASP A 155 -31.75 -31.60 67.13
CA ASP A 155 -32.31 -31.82 68.51
C ASP A 155 -33.46 -32.80 68.47
N GLU A 156 -33.28 -33.76 69.36
CA GLU A 156 -34.14 -34.79 69.85
C GLU A 156 -35.48 -34.25 70.45
N GLU A 157 -36.54 -34.88 70.25
CA GLU A 157 -37.42 -35.71 71.18
C GLU A 157 -38.67 -36.16 70.45
#